data_46a04f8c781eaf75d8e978c8acd08113
#
_entry.id   46a04f8c781eaf75d8e978c8acd08113
#
_cell.length_a   1.000
_cell.length_b   1.000
_cell.length_c   1.000
_cell.angle_alpha   90.00
_cell.angle_beta   90.00
_cell.angle_gamma   90.00
#
_symmetry.space_group_name_H-M   'P 1'
#
loop_
_entity.id
_entity.type
_entity.pdbx_description
1 polymer ?
#
loop_
_entity_poly.entity_id
_entity_poly.type
_entity_poly.pdbx_seq_one_letter_code
_entity_poly.pdbx_strand_id
1 'polypeptide(L)'
;MPPKAYTFAIPYKYYEEHGVRRYGFHGTSHRYVSGRMAELLGEMPHRLITCHLGNGSSLAAIKDGKVVDTSMGFTPLDGIIMGTRCGSIDPSIVSYIANLENLHERGMNRLLNNESGLLGVSGVSSDFRDVLEAAENGNERAQLAADMLEYQPVSYTHLRAHE
;
A
#
# COMPACT_ATOMS: atom_id res chain seq x y z
N MET A 1 -10.03 -1.41 -13.57
CA MET A 1 -9.62 -2.76 -13.12
C MET A 1 -10.68 -3.79 -13.49
N PRO A 2 -10.32 -5.01 -13.89
CA PRO A 2 -11.28 -6.09 -14.14
C PRO A 2 -11.87 -6.63 -12.83
N PRO A 3 -13.07 -7.31 -12.86
CA PRO A 3 -13.71 -7.85 -11.67
C PRO A 3 -12.80 -8.73 -10.79
N LYS A 4 -12.00 -9.60 -11.40
CA LYS A 4 -11.05 -10.48 -10.69
C LYS A 4 -10.00 -9.73 -9.87
N ALA A 5 -9.69 -8.47 -10.20
CA ALA A 5 -8.70 -7.66 -9.49
C ALA A 5 -9.32 -6.80 -8.37
N TYR A 6 -10.60 -6.46 -8.47
CA TYR A 6 -11.22 -5.60 -7.48
C TYR A 6 -12.16 -6.31 -6.49
N THR A 7 -12.58 -7.54 -6.77
CA THR A 7 -13.47 -8.28 -5.87
C THR A 7 -12.65 -8.97 -4.77
N PHE A 8 -13.05 -8.79 -3.51
CA PHE A 8 -12.45 -9.51 -2.40
C PHE A 8 -13.07 -10.91 -2.25
N ALA A 9 -12.28 -11.88 -1.83
CA ALA A 9 -12.72 -13.25 -1.60
C ALA A 9 -13.48 -13.41 -0.27
N ILE A 10 -14.56 -12.64 -0.12
CA ILE A 10 -15.52 -12.67 0.99
C ILE A 10 -16.92 -12.90 0.42
N PRO A 11 -17.96 -13.19 1.24
CA PRO A 11 -19.30 -13.43 0.69
C PRO A 11 -19.75 -12.33 -0.28
N TYR A 12 -20.14 -12.74 -1.48
CA TYR A 12 -20.38 -11.84 -2.63
C TYR A 12 -21.44 -10.77 -2.36
N LYS A 13 -22.38 -11.03 -1.44
CA LYS A 13 -23.38 -10.05 -0.99
C LYS A 13 -22.80 -8.73 -0.52
N TYR A 14 -21.61 -8.73 0.09
CA TYR A 14 -20.97 -7.48 0.54
C TYR A 14 -20.52 -6.61 -0.63
N TYR A 15 -20.12 -7.22 -1.74
CA TYR A 15 -19.87 -6.48 -2.98
C TYR A 15 -21.18 -5.97 -3.59
N GLU A 16 -22.17 -6.82 -3.73
CA GLU A 16 -23.42 -6.54 -4.44
C GLU A 16 -24.28 -5.50 -3.70
N GLU A 17 -24.46 -5.65 -2.40
CA GLU A 17 -25.35 -4.81 -1.60
C GLU A 17 -24.67 -3.56 -1.04
N HIS A 18 -23.35 -3.63 -0.78
CA HIS A 18 -22.61 -2.59 -0.05
C HIS A 18 -21.40 -2.02 -0.82
N GLY A 19 -21.13 -2.50 -2.02
CA GLY A 19 -20.01 -2.04 -2.83
C GLY A 19 -18.64 -2.32 -2.21
N VAL A 20 -18.50 -3.36 -1.37
CA VAL A 20 -17.20 -3.72 -0.77
C VAL A 20 -16.30 -4.33 -1.84
N ARG A 21 -15.37 -3.53 -2.32
CA ARG A 21 -14.42 -3.88 -3.39
C ARG A 21 -13.13 -3.10 -3.26
N ARG A 22 -12.09 -3.48 -3.99
CA ARG A 22 -10.89 -2.66 -4.18
C ARG A 22 -11.22 -1.46 -5.04
N TYR A 23 -10.99 -0.26 -4.52
CA TYR A 23 -11.13 1.00 -5.25
C TYR A 23 -9.78 1.51 -5.78
N GLY A 24 -8.73 1.41 -4.96
CA GLY A 24 -7.45 2.04 -5.21
C GLY A 24 -7.50 3.55 -4.97
N PHE A 25 -6.34 4.14 -4.74
CA PHE A 25 -6.22 5.56 -4.40
C PHE A 25 -5.02 6.17 -5.14
N HIS A 26 -4.78 7.48 -4.93
CA HIS A 26 -3.77 8.27 -5.63
C HIS A 26 -3.96 8.30 -7.15
N GLY A 27 -5.19 8.14 -7.63
CA GLY A 27 -5.49 8.04 -9.06
C GLY A 27 -5.01 9.24 -9.89
N THR A 28 -5.06 10.46 -9.33
CA THR A 28 -4.52 11.66 -9.98
C THR A 28 -3.01 11.55 -10.21
N SER A 29 -2.27 11.07 -9.21
CA SER A 29 -0.83 10.87 -9.31
C SER A 29 -0.49 9.78 -10.34
N HIS A 30 -1.11 8.61 -10.23
CA HIS A 30 -0.88 7.51 -11.17
C HIS A 30 -1.20 7.89 -12.62
N ARG A 31 -2.30 8.63 -12.82
CA ARG A 31 -2.67 9.15 -14.14
C ARG A 31 -1.64 10.14 -14.68
N TYR A 32 -1.20 11.08 -13.86
CA TYR A 32 -0.21 12.07 -14.26
C TYR A 32 1.13 11.41 -14.63
N VAL A 33 1.65 10.56 -13.74
CA VAL A 33 2.96 9.90 -13.94
C VAL A 33 2.92 9.00 -15.18
N SER A 34 1.84 8.24 -15.40
CA SER A 34 1.73 7.38 -16.58
C SER A 34 1.64 8.18 -17.87
N GLY A 35 0.88 9.28 -17.88
CA GLY A 35 0.82 10.19 -19.03
C GLY A 35 2.17 10.84 -19.31
N ARG A 36 2.86 11.30 -18.27
CA ARG A 36 4.18 11.90 -18.42
C ARG A 36 5.23 10.90 -18.94
N MET A 37 5.16 9.65 -18.52
CA MET A 37 6.03 8.59 -19.05
C MET A 37 5.76 8.36 -20.54
N ALA A 38 4.49 8.32 -20.95
CA ALA A 38 4.14 8.17 -22.36
C ALA A 38 4.68 9.32 -23.23
N GLU A 39 4.60 10.57 -22.74
CA GLU A 39 5.18 11.72 -23.43
C GLU A 39 6.71 11.60 -23.57
N LEU A 40 7.41 11.14 -22.51
CA LEU A 40 8.88 10.99 -22.54
C LEU A 40 9.35 9.88 -23.48
N LEU A 41 8.57 8.81 -23.60
CA LEU A 41 8.88 7.67 -24.48
C LEU A 41 8.37 7.88 -25.92
N GLY A 42 7.49 8.85 -26.16
CA GLY A 42 6.82 9.07 -27.44
C GLY A 42 5.63 8.14 -27.69
N GLU A 43 5.37 7.21 -26.79
CA GLU A 43 4.25 6.27 -26.85
C GLU A 43 3.83 5.79 -25.47
N MET A 44 2.61 5.27 -25.33
CA MET A 44 2.15 4.64 -24.10
C MET A 44 2.78 3.25 -23.95
N PRO A 45 3.54 2.96 -22.89
CA PRO A 45 4.09 1.64 -22.66
C PRO A 45 3.00 0.58 -22.58
N HIS A 46 3.23 -0.58 -23.21
CA HIS A 46 2.30 -1.71 -23.13
C HIS A 46 2.08 -2.17 -21.67
N ARG A 47 3.14 -2.16 -20.86
CA ARG A 47 3.09 -2.45 -19.42
C ARG A 47 3.87 -1.39 -18.66
N LEU A 48 3.26 -0.85 -17.62
CA LEU A 48 3.85 0.18 -16.77
C LEU A 48 3.42 -0.05 -15.32
N ILE A 49 4.35 0.10 -14.40
CA ILE A 49 4.05 0.20 -12.98
C ILE A 49 4.40 1.60 -12.53
N THR A 50 3.46 2.25 -11.88
CA THR A 50 3.68 3.56 -11.26
C THR A 50 3.66 3.41 -9.75
N CYS A 51 4.63 4.07 -9.09
CA CYS A 51 4.77 4.08 -7.64
C CYS A 51 4.52 5.50 -7.13
N HIS A 52 3.56 5.65 -6.23
CA HIS A 52 3.36 6.86 -5.43
C HIS A 52 3.88 6.55 -4.03
N LEU A 53 5.05 7.09 -3.68
CA LEU A 53 5.76 6.81 -2.42
C LEU A 53 5.82 8.09 -1.58
N GLY A 54 4.71 8.41 -0.92
CA GLY A 54 4.59 9.51 0.04
C GLY A 54 4.31 8.98 1.45
N ASN A 55 3.78 9.83 2.35
CA ASN A 55 3.27 9.36 3.65
C ASN A 55 2.15 8.32 3.49
N GLY A 56 1.31 8.46 2.45
CA GLY A 56 0.51 7.37 1.90
C GLY A 56 1.20 6.84 0.65
N SER A 57 1.31 5.51 0.50
CA SER A 57 2.02 4.89 -0.62
C SER A 57 1.15 3.88 -1.36
N SER A 58 1.25 3.86 -2.68
CA SER A 58 0.55 2.89 -3.51
C SER A 58 1.29 2.61 -4.82
N LEU A 59 1.01 1.42 -5.37
CA LEU A 59 1.45 1.02 -6.69
C LEU A 59 0.23 0.80 -7.59
N ALA A 60 0.38 1.07 -8.88
CA ALA A 60 -0.62 0.75 -9.86
C ALA A 60 0.02 0.06 -11.07
N ALA A 61 -0.53 -1.10 -11.43
CA ALA A 61 -0.18 -1.81 -12.65
C ALA A 61 -1.07 -1.32 -13.81
N ILE A 62 -0.45 -0.88 -14.89
CA ILE A 62 -1.10 -0.28 -16.04
C ILE A 62 -0.75 -1.11 -17.28
N LYS A 63 -1.75 -1.48 -18.03
CA LYS A 63 -1.63 -2.15 -19.32
C LYS A 63 -2.36 -1.35 -20.38
N ASP A 64 -1.68 -0.98 -21.45
CA ASP A 64 -2.23 -0.21 -22.55
C ASP A 64 -2.97 1.07 -22.06
N GLY A 65 -2.37 1.79 -21.12
CA GLY A 65 -2.93 3.01 -20.53
C GLY A 65 -4.09 2.80 -19.54
N LYS A 66 -4.47 1.55 -19.23
CA LYS A 66 -5.57 1.23 -18.30
C LYS A 66 -5.04 0.53 -17.05
N VAL A 67 -5.45 1.00 -15.87
CA VAL A 67 -5.12 0.33 -14.60
C VAL A 67 -5.76 -1.05 -14.57
N VAL A 68 -4.93 -2.08 -14.39
CA VAL A 68 -5.37 -3.49 -14.30
C VAL A 68 -5.34 -3.99 -12.85
N ASP A 69 -4.45 -3.46 -12.00
CA ASP A 69 -4.39 -3.73 -10.56
C ASP A 69 -3.80 -2.56 -9.79
N THR A 70 -3.99 -2.51 -8.48
CA THR A 70 -3.40 -1.51 -7.58
C THR A 70 -3.24 -2.09 -6.17
N SER A 71 -2.29 -1.55 -5.41
CA SER A 71 -1.98 -2.06 -4.06
C SER A 71 -3.01 -1.64 -3.00
N MET A 72 -3.55 -0.41 -3.05
CA MET A 72 -4.57 0.03 -2.09
C MET A 72 -5.91 -0.65 -2.36
N GLY A 73 -6.67 -0.92 -1.30
CA GLY A 73 -7.85 -1.77 -1.30
C GLY A 73 -9.17 -1.03 -1.26
N PHE A 74 -10.03 -1.45 -0.34
CA PHE A 74 -11.32 -0.81 -0.01
C PHE A 74 -11.09 0.58 0.56
N THR A 75 -10.04 0.72 1.38
CA THR A 75 -9.58 1.99 1.94
C THR A 75 -8.11 2.21 1.58
N PRO A 76 -7.54 3.42 1.82
CA PRO A 76 -6.12 3.68 1.61
C PRO A 76 -5.21 3.08 2.71
N LEU A 77 -5.69 2.11 3.48
CA LEU A 77 -4.92 1.39 4.49
C LEU A 77 -4.18 0.18 3.92
N ASP A 78 -4.83 -0.55 2.99
CA ASP A 78 -4.30 -1.77 2.35
C ASP A 78 -3.13 -1.45 1.40
N GLY A 79 -2.23 -2.39 1.20
CA GLY A 79 -1.11 -2.30 0.25
C GLY A 79 0.26 -2.39 0.91
N ILE A 80 1.21 -1.61 0.44
CA ILE A 80 2.57 -1.58 1.00
C ILE A 80 2.62 -0.78 2.30
N ILE A 81 3.68 -0.99 3.09
CA ILE A 81 3.97 -0.19 4.28
C ILE A 81 4.02 1.30 3.93
N MET A 82 3.51 2.14 4.83
CA MET A 82 3.44 3.59 4.65
C MET A 82 4.04 4.31 5.85
N GLY A 83 4.02 5.63 5.88
CA GLY A 83 4.58 6.39 6.99
C GLY A 83 4.01 5.99 8.36
N THR A 84 2.67 5.95 8.48
CA THR A 84 1.96 5.59 9.72
C THR A 84 0.95 4.45 9.56
N ARG A 85 0.66 4.02 8.33
CA ARG A 85 -0.30 2.96 8.04
C ARG A 85 0.40 1.62 7.88
N CYS A 86 -0.22 0.56 8.40
CA CYS A 86 0.38 -0.77 8.39
C CYS A 86 0.53 -1.40 6.99
N GLY A 87 -0.27 -0.97 6.00
CA GLY A 87 -0.41 -1.74 4.76
C GLY A 87 -1.18 -3.05 4.96
N SER A 88 -0.96 -4.00 4.05
CA SER A 88 -1.61 -5.32 4.13
C SER A 88 -1.06 -6.14 5.31
N ILE A 89 -1.98 -6.65 6.13
CA ILE A 89 -1.70 -7.56 7.24
C ILE A 89 -2.65 -8.75 7.20
N ASP A 90 -2.35 -9.82 7.91
CA ASP A 90 -3.30 -10.90 8.15
C ASP A 90 -4.50 -10.35 8.94
N PRO A 91 -5.75 -10.52 8.45
CA PRO A 91 -6.94 -10.03 9.15
C PRO A 91 -7.08 -10.53 10.58
N SER A 92 -6.55 -11.71 10.90
CA SER A 92 -6.59 -12.29 12.25
C SER A 92 -5.80 -11.49 13.28
N ILE A 93 -4.78 -10.73 12.82
CA ILE A 93 -3.99 -9.84 13.68
C ILE A 93 -4.88 -8.76 14.30
N VAL A 94 -5.88 -8.28 13.55
CA VAL A 94 -6.80 -7.23 14.03
C VAL A 94 -7.55 -7.69 15.29
N SER A 95 -8.16 -8.87 15.25
CA SER A 95 -8.88 -9.41 16.40
C SER A 95 -7.93 -9.82 17.53
N TYR A 96 -6.75 -10.33 17.22
CA TYR A 96 -5.74 -10.70 18.20
C TYR A 96 -5.27 -9.48 19.02
N ILE A 97 -4.85 -8.40 18.34
CA ILE A 97 -4.38 -7.18 19.03
C ILE A 97 -5.54 -6.49 19.77
N ALA A 98 -6.75 -6.44 19.16
CA ALA A 98 -7.92 -5.88 19.81
C ALA A 98 -8.19 -6.53 21.19
N ASN A 99 -8.08 -7.86 21.26
CA ASN A 99 -8.22 -8.59 22.53
C ASN A 99 -7.03 -8.36 23.48
N LEU A 100 -5.80 -8.38 22.97
CA LEU A 100 -4.59 -8.21 23.75
C LEU A 100 -4.55 -6.84 24.46
N GLU A 101 -4.87 -5.78 23.74
CA GLU A 101 -4.82 -4.38 24.18
C GLU A 101 -6.18 -3.85 24.65
N ASN A 102 -7.22 -4.70 24.67
CA ASN A 102 -8.61 -4.32 24.98
C ASN A 102 -9.10 -3.10 24.16
N LEU A 103 -8.79 -3.11 22.85
CA LEU A 103 -9.14 -2.04 21.92
C LEU A 103 -10.49 -2.30 21.25
N HIS A 104 -11.34 -1.28 21.22
CA HIS A 104 -12.52 -1.25 20.37
C HIS A 104 -12.18 -0.73 18.96
N GLU A 105 -13.16 -0.71 18.06
CA GLU A 105 -13.02 -0.32 16.65
C GLU A 105 -12.20 0.98 16.45
N ARG A 106 -12.49 2.03 17.21
CA ARG A 106 -11.77 3.32 17.10
C ARG A 106 -10.29 3.19 17.48
N GLY A 107 -9.98 2.42 18.52
CA GLY A 107 -8.61 2.16 18.95
C GLY A 107 -7.83 1.40 17.90
N MET A 108 -8.43 0.34 17.34
CA MET A 108 -7.82 -0.42 16.24
C MET A 108 -7.61 0.43 14.98
N ASN A 109 -8.60 1.24 14.59
CA ASN A 109 -8.43 2.16 13.46
C ASN A 109 -7.28 3.14 13.66
N ARG A 110 -7.14 3.70 14.86
CA ARG A 110 -6.02 4.59 15.20
C ARG A 110 -4.69 3.85 15.12
N LEU A 111 -4.57 2.68 15.73
CA LEU A 111 -3.36 1.86 15.71
C LEU A 111 -2.91 1.56 14.27
N LEU A 112 -3.82 1.06 13.43
CA LEU A 112 -3.48 0.64 12.08
C LEU A 112 -3.19 1.81 11.11
N ASN A 113 -3.80 2.97 11.32
CA ASN A 113 -3.66 4.13 10.42
C ASN A 113 -2.62 5.16 10.89
N ASN A 114 -2.38 5.30 12.20
CA ASN A 114 -1.63 6.42 12.75
C ASN A 114 -0.39 6.00 13.57
N GLU A 115 -0.33 4.74 14.02
CA GLU A 115 0.71 4.27 14.96
C GLU A 115 1.51 3.07 14.40
N SER A 116 1.24 2.69 13.16
CA SER A 116 1.87 1.58 12.44
C SER A 116 2.87 2.08 11.39
N GLY A 117 3.11 1.30 10.36
CA GLY A 117 3.99 1.67 9.25
C GLY A 117 5.44 1.89 9.65
N LEU A 118 6.12 2.79 8.95
CA LEU A 118 7.50 3.15 9.25
C LEU A 118 7.66 3.62 10.69
N LEU A 119 6.74 4.46 11.17
CA LEU A 119 6.73 4.93 12.56
C LEU A 119 6.64 3.76 13.55
N GLY A 120 5.69 2.87 13.36
CA GLY A 120 5.46 1.75 14.29
C GLY A 120 6.60 0.75 14.31
N VAL A 121 7.20 0.43 13.16
CA VAL A 121 8.31 -0.52 13.04
C VAL A 121 9.61 0.12 13.55
N SER A 122 9.98 1.28 13.05
CA SER A 122 11.22 1.96 13.43
C SER A 122 11.21 2.46 14.88
N GLY A 123 10.06 2.94 15.34
CA GLY A 123 9.94 3.67 16.61
C GLY A 123 10.56 5.06 16.57
N VAL A 124 10.87 5.59 15.38
CA VAL A 124 11.57 6.86 15.18
C VAL A 124 10.66 7.90 14.55
N SER A 125 10.24 7.69 13.31
CA SER A 125 9.52 8.68 12.51
C SER A 125 8.66 8.02 11.43
N SER A 126 7.68 8.74 10.94
CA SER A 126 6.94 8.42 9.72
C SER A 126 7.64 8.96 8.45
N ASP A 127 8.62 9.87 8.60
CA ASP A 127 9.42 10.38 7.50
C ASP A 127 10.55 9.41 7.18
N PHE A 128 10.61 8.96 5.94
CA PHE A 128 11.60 7.99 5.50
C PHE A 128 13.04 8.50 5.60
N ARG A 129 13.25 9.81 5.51
CA ARG A 129 14.58 10.42 5.66
C ARG A 129 15.11 10.26 7.07
N ASP A 130 14.26 10.51 8.08
CA ASP A 130 14.61 10.32 9.49
C ASP A 130 14.87 8.84 9.81
N VAL A 131 14.10 7.93 9.17
CA VAL A 131 14.27 6.48 9.31
C VAL A 131 15.62 6.04 8.73
N LEU A 132 16.00 6.54 7.54
CA LEU A 132 17.31 6.25 6.93
C LEU A 132 18.46 6.78 7.78
N GLU A 133 18.38 8.01 8.26
CA GLU A 133 19.40 8.60 9.13
C GLU A 133 19.57 7.78 10.43
N ALA A 134 18.47 7.34 11.02
CA ALA A 134 18.53 6.49 12.21
C ALA A 134 19.14 5.11 11.91
N ALA A 135 18.86 4.52 10.75
CA ALA A 135 19.45 3.26 10.31
C ALA A 135 20.97 3.40 10.10
N GLU A 136 21.41 4.45 9.42
CA GLU A 136 22.84 4.76 9.22
C GLU A 136 23.58 4.94 10.56
N ASN A 137 22.89 5.43 11.58
CA ASN A 137 23.40 5.56 12.95
C ASN A 137 23.28 4.28 13.79
N GLY A 138 22.95 3.14 13.17
CA GLY A 138 22.95 1.82 13.80
C GLY A 138 21.65 1.43 14.48
N ASN A 139 20.52 2.10 14.20
CA ASN A 139 19.21 1.68 14.70
C ASN A 139 18.68 0.50 13.86
N GLU A 140 18.72 -0.71 14.42
CA GLU A 140 18.31 -1.95 13.75
C GLU A 140 16.82 -1.96 13.35
N ARG A 141 15.94 -1.35 14.16
CA ARG A 141 14.51 -1.27 13.82
C ARG A 141 14.24 -0.28 12.69
N ALA A 142 15.01 0.80 12.63
CA ALA A 142 14.95 1.74 11.50
C ALA A 142 15.44 1.08 10.20
N GLN A 143 16.54 0.31 10.27
CA GLN A 143 17.02 -0.49 9.14
C GLN A 143 15.93 -1.49 8.67
N LEU A 144 15.32 -2.23 9.59
CA LEU A 144 14.22 -3.14 9.26
C LEU A 144 13.06 -2.42 8.56
N ALA A 145 12.65 -1.24 9.06
CA ALA A 145 11.57 -0.47 8.46
C ALA A 145 11.91 0.00 7.04
N ALA A 146 13.16 0.39 6.78
CA ALA A 146 13.65 0.74 5.46
C ALA A 146 13.62 -0.48 4.52
N ASP A 147 14.17 -1.61 4.95
CA ASP A 147 14.19 -2.86 4.19
C ASP A 147 12.76 -3.34 3.83
N MET A 148 11.79 -3.19 4.74
CA MET A 148 10.39 -3.51 4.48
C MET A 148 9.79 -2.62 3.39
N LEU A 149 10.09 -1.31 3.39
CA LEU A 149 9.61 -0.40 2.36
C LEU A 149 10.22 -0.70 0.99
N GLU A 150 11.46 -1.15 0.93
CA GLU A 150 12.12 -1.55 -0.32
C GLU A 150 11.61 -2.90 -0.82
N TYR A 151 11.47 -3.88 0.07
CA TYR A 151 11.05 -5.25 -0.26
C TYR A 151 9.62 -5.33 -0.81
N GLN A 152 8.67 -4.63 -0.20
CA GLN A 152 7.27 -4.78 -0.57
C GLN A 152 6.94 -4.31 -1.99
N PRO A 153 7.41 -3.14 -2.48
CA PRO A 153 7.22 -2.76 -3.89
C PRO A 153 7.85 -3.74 -4.88
N VAL A 154 9.02 -4.30 -4.55
CA VAL A 154 9.69 -5.31 -5.39
C VAL A 154 8.82 -6.56 -5.54
N SER A 155 8.21 -7.04 -4.46
CA SER A 155 7.27 -8.17 -4.52
C SER A 155 6.09 -7.88 -5.46
N TYR A 156 5.51 -6.67 -5.41
CA TYR A 156 4.44 -6.27 -6.32
C TYR A 156 4.90 -6.23 -7.78
N THR A 157 6.09 -5.73 -8.05
CA THR A 157 6.61 -5.60 -9.41
C THR A 157 7.01 -6.93 -10.01
N HIS A 158 7.58 -7.84 -9.24
CA HIS A 158 8.05 -9.15 -9.73
C HIS A 158 6.95 -10.20 -9.81
N LEU A 159 6.04 -10.24 -8.83
CA LEU A 159 5.00 -11.27 -8.78
C LEU A 159 3.75 -10.93 -9.61
N ARG A 160 3.40 -9.66 -9.73
CA ARG A 160 2.17 -9.22 -10.42
C ARG A 160 2.38 -8.65 -11.82
N ALA A 161 3.60 -8.33 -12.21
CA ALA A 161 3.89 -7.81 -13.56
C ALA A 161 3.99 -8.92 -14.62
N HIS A 162 4.06 -10.18 -14.23
CA HIS A 162 4.17 -11.31 -15.15
C HIS A 162 2.82 -11.87 -15.64
N GLU A 163 1.69 -11.43 -15.07
CA GLU A 163 0.33 -11.77 -15.50
C GLU A 163 -0.26 -10.68 -16.44
#